data_9137eeef1ef791f7d058fdc3300074b9
#
_entry.id   9137eeef1ef791f7d058fdc3300074b9
#
_cell.length_a   1.000
_cell.length_b   1.000
_cell.length_c   1.000
_cell.angle_alpha   90.00
_cell.angle_beta   90.00
_cell.angle_gamma   90.00
#
_symmetry.space_group_name_H-M   'P 1'
#
loop_
_entity.id
_entity.type
_entity.pdbx_description
1 polymer ?
#
loop_
_entity_poly.entity_id
_entity_poly.type
_entity_poly.pdbx_seq_one_letter_code
_entity_poly.pdbx_strand_id
1 'polypeptide(L)'
;DFSAQLTKIKGLNPDALFIAGHYKEGALIARQAAELRLDAQILGTDGIGQPEYIKVAGKAAEGTIYSGYFSLEDKRPYIQKWAADFKKKFDYDPGLVEAIANDCVEIAAKAIEIAGDSRQEIAIGLSTIGPYHPPMMGALGENQFDGNGDMVRNMLMYVVKDGVAVFYE
;
A
#
# COMPACT_ATOMS: atom_id res chain seq x y z
N ASP A 1 -5.01 4.14 22.40
CA ASP A 1 -6.04 5.14 22.50
C ASP A 1 -5.49 6.49 22.01
N PHE A 2 -6.23 7.15 21.13
CA PHE A 2 -5.87 8.42 20.47
C PHE A 2 -6.84 9.55 20.82
N SER A 3 -7.75 9.34 21.76
CA SER A 3 -8.83 10.29 22.09
C SER A 3 -8.31 11.67 22.51
N ALA A 4 -7.20 11.72 23.25
CA ALA A 4 -6.61 12.99 23.71
C ALA A 4 -6.06 13.79 22.52
N GLN A 5 -5.35 13.15 21.59
CA GLN A 5 -4.81 13.76 20.38
C GLN A 5 -5.94 14.24 19.47
N LEU A 6 -6.93 13.37 19.24
CA LEU A 6 -8.09 13.68 18.39
C LEU A 6 -8.96 14.79 18.96
N THR A 7 -9.13 14.86 20.29
CA THR A 7 -9.83 15.98 20.94
C THR A 7 -9.11 17.30 20.70
N LYS A 8 -7.78 17.31 20.82
CA LYS A 8 -6.97 18.49 20.52
C LYS A 8 -7.09 18.92 19.04
N ILE A 9 -7.00 17.93 18.13
CA ILE A 9 -7.15 18.16 16.67
C ILE A 9 -8.54 18.72 16.36
N LYS A 10 -9.59 18.13 16.95
CA LYS A 10 -10.96 18.61 16.75
C LYS A 10 -11.13 20.09 17.15
N GLY A 11 -10.45 20.53 18.21
CA GLY A 11 -10.45 21.94 18.62
C GLY A 11 -9.86 22.90 17.58
N LEU A 12 -9.08 22.39 16.61
CA LEU A 12 -8.52 23.16 15.50
C LEU A 12 -9.45 23.23 14.28
N ASN A 13 -10.53 22.45 14.29
CA ASN A 13 -11.51 22.36 13.19
C ASN A 13 -10.86 22.14 11.82
N PRO A 14 -10.07 21.07 11.62
CA PRO A 14 -9.36 20.82 10.35
C PRO A 14 -10.32 20.32 9.27
N ASP A 15 -10.02 20.63 8.01
CA ASP A 15 -10.72 20.06 6.85
C ASP A 15 -10.35 18.62 6.59
N ALA A 16 -9.13 18.19 6.98
CA ALA A 16 -8.65 16.84 6.79
C ALA A 16 -7.79 16.34 7.96
N LEU A 17 -7.85 15.02 8.18
CA LEU A 17 -7.02 14.28 9.12
C LEU A 17 -6.14 13.30 8.35
N PHE A 18 -4.83 13.60 8.26
CA PHE A 18 -3.88 12.71 7.60
C PHE A 18 -3.32 11.68 8.60
N ILE A 19 -3.48 10.40 8.28
CA ILE A 19 -3.00 9.26 9.08
C ILE A 19 -1.72 8.72 8.44
N ALA A 20 -0.57 9.06 9.01
CA ALA A 20 0.72 8.47 8.67
C ALA A 20 0.99 7.27 9.60
N GLY A 21 0.45 6.10 9.25
CA GLY A 21 0.54 4.91 10.11
C GLY A 21 0.06 3.65 9.43
N HIS A 22 -0.04 2.58 10.20
CA HIS A 22 -0.51 1.29 9.72
C HIS A 22 -2.01 1.08 9.96
N TYR A 23 -2.55 0.07 9.30
CA TYR A 23 -4.00 -0.22 9.26
C TYR A 23 -4.64 -0.41 10.64
N LYS A 24 -3.94 -1.02 11.62
CA LYS A 24 -4.50 -1.26 12.96
C LYS A 24 -4.75 0.03 13.71
N GLU A 25 -3.73 0.87 13.80
CA GLU A 25 -3.78 2.18 14.44
C GLU A 25 -4.68 3.13 13.65
N GLY A 26 -4.58 3.10 12.32
CA GLY A 26 -5.42 3.90 11.42
C GLY A 26 -6.91 3.61 11.60
N ALA A 27 -7.30 2.33 11.69
CA ALA A 27 -8.68 1.94 11.92
C ALA A 27 -9.21 2.41 13.29
N LEU A 28 -8.37 2.34 14.33
CA LEU A 28 -8.72 2.83 15.66
C LEU A 28 -8.86 4.36 15.67
N ILE A 29 -7.97 5.07 14.98
CA ILE A 29 -8.04 6.53 14.82
C ILE A 29 -9.34 6.92 14.10
N ALA A 30 -9.66 6.25 12.99
CA ALA A 30 -10.89 6.53 12.23
C ALA A 30 -12.15 6.33 13.10
N ARG A 31 -12.22 5.24 13.85
CA ARG A 31 -13.34 4.99 14.79
C ARG A 31 -13.44 6.06 15.86
N GLN A 32 -12.34 6.38 16.54
CA GLN A 32 -12.35 7.39 17.61
C GLN A 32 -12.63 8.79 17.07
N ALA A 33 -12.17 9.12 15.85
CA ALA A 33 -12.52 10.36 15.19
C ALA A 33 -14.04 10.45 14.95
N ALA A 34 -14.67 9.37 14.48
CA ALA A 34 -16.12 9.31 14.30
C ALA A 34 -16.88 9.38 15.62
N GLU A 35 -16.45 8.69 16.68
CA GLU A 35 -17.03 8.75 18.03
C GLU A 35 -16.97 10.17 18.60
N LEU A 36 -15.86 10.88 18.37
CA LEU A 36 -15.67 12.26 18.75
C LEU A 36 -16.43 13.25 17.82
N ARG A 37 -17.03 12.78 16.75
CA ARG A 37 -17.67 13.62 15.72
C ARG A 37 -16.67 14.67 15.18
N LEU A 38 -15.47 14.22 14.83
CA LEU A 38 -14.50 15.04 14.12
C LEU A 38 -14.93 15.08 12.64
N ASP A 39 -15.38 16.24 12.21
CA ASP A 39 -15.80 16.48 10.83
C ASP A 39 -14.56 16.85 9.98
N ALA A 40 -13.83 15.84 9.55
CA ALA A 40 -12.62 16.00 8.74
C ALA A 40 -12.48 14.83 7.76
N GLN A 41 -12.06 15.14 6.53
CA GLN A 41 -11.73 14.10 5.54
C GLN A 41 -10.55 13.26 6.03
N ILE A 42 -10.73 11.94 6.15
CA ILE A 42 -9.61 11.05 6.49
C ILE A 42 -8.77 10.81 5.24
N LEU A 43 -7.49 11.10 5.36
CA LEU A 43 -6.46 10.82 4.37
C LEU A 43 -5.43 9.86 4.97
N GLY A 44 -4.82 9.00 4.16
CA GLY A 44 -3.81 8.08 4.65
C GLY A 44 -2.75 7.70 3.63
N THR A 45 -1.72 7.02 4.12
CA THR A 45 -0.68 6.39 3.30
C THR A 45 -1.11 4.97 2.90
N ASP A 46 -0.28 4.31 2.09
CA ASP A 46 -0.40 2.88 1.74
C ASP A 46 -0.43 1.95 2.97
N GLY A 47 0.14 2.38 4.09
CA GLY A 47 0.12 1.65 5.36
C GLY A 47 -1.28 1.32 5.89
N ILE A 48 -2.31 2.13 5.52
CA ILE A 48 -3.71 1.82 5.88
C ILE A 48 -4.45 1.02 4.80
N GLY A 49 -3.83 0.78 3.64
CA GLY A 49 -4.43 0.14 2.47
C GLY A 49 -4.65 -1.37 2.58
N GLN A 50 -4.93 -1.89 3.79
CA GLN A 50 -5.22 -3.30 4.02
C GLN A 50 -6.73 -3.54 4.23
N PRO A 51 -7.28 -4.68 3.78
CA PRO A 51 -8.69 -5.04 4.00
C PRO A 51 -9.10 -4.97 5.47
N GLU A 52 -8.17 -5.26 6.38
CA GLU A 52 -8.37 -5.19 7.83
C GLU A 52 -8.67 -3.77 8.33
N TYR A 53 -8.15 -2.73 7.68
CA TYR A 53 -8.51 -1.34 7.99
C TYR A 53 -10.02 -1.13 7.88
N ILE A 54 -10.60 -1.52 6.75
CA ILE A 54 -12.04 -1.40 6.50
C ILE A 54 -12.83 -2.26 7.46
N LYS A 55 -12.40 -3.51 7.66
CA LYS A 55 -13.05 -4.47 8.56
C LYS A 55 -13.10 -3.97 10.01
N VAL A 56 -12.01 -3.39 10.51
CA VAL A 56 -11.89 -2.92 11.91
C VAL A 56 -12.54 -1.55 12.10
N ALA A 57 -12.35 -0.62 11.16
CA ALA A 57 -12.95 0.71 11.23
C ALA A 57 -14.47 0.69 10.94
N GLY A 58 -14.94 -0.30 10.18
CA GLY A 58 -16.35 -0.41 9.79
C GLY A 58 -16.83 0.83 9.04
N LYS A 59 -17.96 1.39 9.47
CA LYS A 59 -18.54 2.61 8.85
C LYS A 59 -17.62 3.83 8.95
N ALA A 60 -16.68 3.86 9.88
CA ALA A 60 -15.74 4.97 10.03
C ALA A 60 -14.63 4.96 8.96
N ALA A 61 -14.50 3.87 8.21
CA ALA A 61 -13.59 3.82 7.05
C ALA A 61 -14.15 4.49 5.80
N GLU A 62 -15.48 4.67 5.74
CA GLU A 62 -16.16 5.18 4.55
C GLU A 62 -15.66 6.58 4.19
N GLY A 63 -15.38 6.79 2.89
CA GLY A 63 -14.82 8.04 2.40
C GLY A 63 -13.32 8.23 2.64
N THR A 64 -12.64 7.33 3.38
CA THR A 64 -11.18 7.44 3.55
C THR A 64 -10.47 7.38 2.21
N ILE A 65 -9.60 8.37 1.94
CA ILE A 65 -8.76 8.41 0.74
C ILE A 65 -7.32 8.07 1.15
N TYR A 66 -6.67 7.19 0.41
CA TYR A 66 -5.29 6.82 0.70
C TYR A 66 -4.49 6.50 -0.59
N SER A 67 -3.18 6.68 -0.49
CA SER A 67 -2.27 6.25 -1.54
C SER A 67 -2.02 4.74 -1.46
N GLY A 68 -1.74 4.10 -2.58
CA GLY A 68 -1.42 2.67 -2.58
C GLY A 68 -0.94 2.17 -3.93
N TYR A 69 -0.60 0.89 -3.97
CA TYR A 69 -0.04 0.25 -5.17
C TYR A 69 -0.82 -0.99 -5.60
N PHE A 70 -1.75 -1.47 -4.76
CA PHE A 70 -2.44 -2.74 -4.97
C PHE A 70 -3.91 -2.68 -4.56
N SER A 71 -4.79 -3.21 -5.41
CA SER A 71 -6.18 -3.53 -5.10
C SER A 71 -6.61 -4.75 -5.92
N LEU A 72 -7.45 -5.61 -5.34
CA LEU A 72 -8.10 -6.70 -6.07
C LEU A 72 -9.08 -6.19 -7.14
N GLU A 73 -9.55 -4.97 -7.00
CA GLU A 73 -10.40 -4.29 -7.99
C GLU A 73 -9.62 -3.76 -9.19
N ASP A 74 -8.29 -3.78 -9.12
CA ASP A 74 -7.44 -3.35 -10.22
C ASP A 74 -7.55 -4.31 -11.41
N LYS A 75 -7.95 -3.79 -12.57
CA LYS A 75 -8.20 -4.58 -13.78
C LYS A 75 -6.95 -4.88 -14.60
N ARG A 76 -5.78 -4.41 -14.17
CA ARG A 76 -4.51 -4.70 -14.88
C ARG A 76 -4.26 -6.21 -14.93
N PRO A 77 -4.03 -6.79 -16.14
CA PRO A 77 -4.01 -8.24 -16.31
C PRO A 77 -2.98 -8.98 -15.44
N TYR A 78 -1.81 -8.38 -15.21
CA TYR A 78 -0.76 -8.99 -14.40
C TYR A 78 -1.13 -9.05 -12.91
N ILE A 79 -1.85 -8.03 -12.37
CA ILE A 79 -2.35 -8.04 -11.00
C ILE A 79 -3.39 -9.14 -10.83
N GLN A 80 -4.37 -9.18 -11.74
CA GLN A 80 -5.43 -10.20 -11.69
C GLN A 80 -4.87 -11.62 -11.79
N LYS A 81 -3.90 -11.84 -12.69
CA LYS A 81 -3.25 -13.14 -12.81
C LYS A 81 -2.50 -13.51 -11.53
N TRP A 82 -1.68 -12.61 -11.02
CA TRP A 82 -0.92 -12.87 -9.81
C TRP A 82 -1.83 -13.14 -8.60
N ALA A 83 -2.89 -12.33 -8.41
CA ALA A 83 -3.85 -12.51 -7.32
C ALA A 83 -4.57 -13.86 -7.41
N ALA A 84 -4.96 -14.29 -8.62
CA ALA A 84 -5.58 -15.59 -8.84
C ALA A 84 -4.62 -16.76 -8.55
N ASP A 85 -3.37 -16.67 -9.00
CA ASP A 85 -2.34 -17.68 -8.73
C ASP A 85 -2.01 -17.76 -7.22
N PHE A 86 -1.94 -16.60 -6.56
CA PHE A 86 -1.74 -16.52 -5.11
C PHE A 86 -2.89 -17.19 -4.35
N LYS A 87 -4.14 -16.81 -4.66
CA LYS A 87 -5.33 -17.41 -4.04
C LYS A 87 -5.40 -18.92 -4.23
N LYS A 88 -5.07 -19.40 -5.44
CA LYS A 88 -5.00 -20.83 -5.72
C LYS A 88 -3.98 -21.58 -4.87
N LYS A 89 -2.86 -20.90 -4.54
CA LYS A 89 -1.75 -21.52 -3.79
C LYS A 89 -1.96 -21.46 -2.28
N PHE A 90 -2.54 -20.36 -1.76
CA PHE A 90 -2.60 -20.08 -0.33
C PHE A 90 -4.03 -20.10 0.26
N ASP A 91 -5.07 -20.23 -0.59
CA ASP A 91 -6.48 -20.31 -0.21
C ASP A 91 -7.03 -19.05 0.50
N TYR A 92 -6.44 -17.88 0.22
CA TYR A 92 -6.98 -16.58 0.63
C TYR A 92 -6.60 -15.49 -0.38
N ASP A 93 -7.34 -14.37 -0.34
CA ASP A 93 -7.09 -13.25 -1.24
C ASP A 93 -5.88 -12.43 -0.75
N PRO A 94 -4.90 -12.12 -1.64
CA PRO A 94 -3.74 -11.33 -1.26
C PRO A 94 -4.08 -9.86 -1.04
N GLY A 95 -3.29 -9.21 -0.19
CA GLY A 95 -3.27 -7.76 -0.02
C GLY A 95 -1.99 -7.12 -0.54
N LEU A 96 -1.83 -5.84 -0.22
CA LEU A 96 -0.64 -5.07 -0.60
C LEU A 96 0.66 -5.68 -0.03
N VAL A 97 0.63 -6.17 1.21
CA VAL A 97 1.82 -6.72 1.88
C VAL A 97 2.32 -7.98 1.18
N GLU A 98 1.43 -8.86 0.78
CA GLU A 98 1.77 -10.08 0.03
C GLU A 98 2.34 -9.74 -1.34
N ALA A 99 1.77 -8.74 -2.03
CA ALA A 99 2.26 -8.29 -3.33
C ALA A 99 3.66 -7.65 -3.22
N ILE A 100 3.90 -6.81 -2.22
CA ILE A 100 5.22 -6.23 -1.94
C ILE A 100 6.24 -7.33 -1.61
N ALA A 101 5.87 -8.29 -0.73
CA ALA A 101 6.76 -9.37 -0.34
C ALA A 101 7.18 -10.23 -1.54
N ASN A 102 6.22 -10.53 -2.44
CA ASN A 102 6.51 -11.24 -3.69
C ASN A 102 7.55 -10.47 -4.53
N ASP A 103 7.29 -9.19 -4.78
CA ASP A 103 8.17 -8.37 -5.60
C ASP A 103 9.57 -8.22 -4.99
N CYS A 104 9.66 -8.07 -3.67
CA CYS A 104 10.95 -8.00 -2.98
C CYS A 104 11.80 -9.27 -3.20
N VAL A 105 11.18 -10.45 -3.12
CA VAL A 105 11.90 -11.72 -3.36
C VAL A 105 12.33 -11.85 -4.83
N GLU A 106 11.43 -11.55 -5.76
CA GLU A 106 11.72 -11.64 -7.18
C GLU A 106 12.81 -10.63 -7.62
N ILE A 107 12.76 -9.39 -7.12
CA ILE A 107 13.78 -8.37 -7.38
C ILE A 107 15.13 -8.81 -6.82
N ALA A 108 15.17 -9.35 -5.59
CA ALA A 108 16.41 -9.84 -4.98
C ALA A 108 17.00 -11.00 -5.79
N ALA A 109 16.18 -11.96 -6.20
CA ALA A 109 16.60 -13.06 -7.07
C ALA A 109 17.16 -12.54 -8.40
N LYS A 110 16.49 -11.56 -9.01
CA LYS A 110 16.97 -10.94 -10.26
C LYS A 110 18.29 -10.21 -10.07
N ALA A 111 18.48 -9.51 -8.97
CA ALA A 111 19.75 -8.84 -8.67
C ALA A 111 20.91 -9.85 -8.52
N ILE A 112 20.65 -11.00 -7.89
CA ILE A 112 21.62 -12.09 -7.76
C ILE A 112 21.98 -12.67 -9.13
N GLU A 113 21.00 -12.90 -9.99
CA GLU A 113 21.25 -13.37 -11.37
C GLU A 113 22.13 -12.40 -12.17
N ILE A 114 21.96 -11.08 -11.96
CA ILE A 114 22.70 -10.05 -12.68
C ILE A 114 24.15 -9.92 -12.20
N ALA A 115 24.39 -9.94 -10.88
CA ALA A 115 25.67 -9.49 -10.34
C ALA A 115 26.34 -10.48 -9.37
N GLY A 116 25.60 -11.44 -8.81
CA GLY A 116 26.13 -12.40 -7.83
C GLY A 116 25.43 -12.28 -6.47
N ASP A 117 25.83 -13.12 -5.50
CA ASP A 117 25.10 -13.36 -4.26
C ASP A 117 25.71 -12.71 -3.00
N SER A 118 26.85 -12.05 -3.13
CA SER A 118 27.38 -11.27 -2.01
C SER A 118 26.56 -9.99 -1.80
N ARG A 119 26.57 -9.45 -0.59
CA ARG A 119 25.85 -8.22 -0.26
C ARG A 119 26.17 -7.05 -1.23
N GLN A 120 27.43 -6.92 -1.62
CA GLN A 120 27.89 -5.88 -2.53
C GLN A 120 27.35 -6.12 -3.95
N GLU A 121 27.41 -7.35 -4.44
CA GLU A 121 26.93 -7.74 -5.75
C GLU A 121 25.42 -7.57 -5.85
N ILE A 122 24.65 -7.96 -4.84
CA ILE A 122 23.20 -7.73 -4.78
C ILE A 122 22.88 -6.23 -4.88
N ALA A 123 23.61 -5.38 -4.13
CA ALA A 123 23.41 -3.94 -4.20
C ALA A 123 23.70 -3.38 -5.60
N ILE A 124 24.77 -3.87 -6.26
CA ILE A 124 25.08 -3.52 -7.66
C ILE A 124 23.96 -4.02 -8.58
N GLY A 125 23.53 -5.28 -8.44
CA GLY A 125 22.45 -5.84 -9.24
C GLY A 125 21.17 -5.02 -9.15
N LEU A 126 20.76 -4.66 -7.94
CA LEU A 126 19.59 -3.80 -7.71
C LEU A 126 19.71 -2.44 -8.42
N SER A 127 20.85 -1.77 -8.30
CA SER A 127 21.07 -0.46 -8.90
C SER A 127 21.07 -0.46 -10.43
N THR A 128 21.15 -1.62 -11.05
CA THR A 128 21.17 -1.76 -12.53
C THR A 128 19.82 -2.07 -13.14
N ILE A 129 18.84 -2.50 -12.33
CA ILE A 129 17.46 -2.76 -12.80
C ILE A 129 16.78 -1.42 -13.10
N GLY A 130 16.43 -1.19 -14.34
CA GLY A 130 15.93 0.07 -14.89
C GLY A 130 16.98 0.81 -15.67
N PRO A 131 18.09 1.30 -15.07
CA PRO A 131 19.13 2.06 -15.79
C PRO A 131 19.88 1.25 -16.86
N TYR A 132 20.19 -0.03 -16.59
CA TYR A 132 21.01 -0.88 -17.47
C TYR A 132 20.36 -2.20 -17.84
N HIS A 133 19.39 -2.66 -17.08
CA HIS A 133 18.56 -3.84 -17.35
C HIS A 133 17.10 -3.44 -17.43
N PRO A 134 16.28 -4.12 -18.22
CA PRO A 134 14.84 -3.83 -18.28
C PRO A 134 14.19 -3.89 -16.89
N PRO A 135 13.16 -3.07 -16.66
CA PRO A 135 12.32 -3.21 -15.46
C PRO A 135 11.82 -4.64 -15.30
N MET A 136 11.75 -5.11 -14.07
CA MET A 136 11.21 -6.43 -13.76
C MET A 136 9.69 -6.32 -13.54
N MET A 137 8.91 -7.12 -14.24
CA MET A 137 7.46 -7.18 -14.02
C MET A 137 7.16 -8.06 -12.80
N GLY A 138 6.59 -7.46 -11.77
CA GLY A 138 6.16 -8.15 -10.54
C GLY A 138 4.66 -8.09 -10.30
N ALA A 139 4.24 -8.43 -9.09
CA ALA A 139 2.84 -8.39 -8.66
C ALA A 139 2.24 -6.97 -8.71
N LEU A 140 3.08 -5.96 -8.46
CA LEU A 140 2.68 -4.54 -8.45
C LEU A 140 2.99 -3.81 -9.78
N GLY A 141 3.49 -4.52 -10.78
CA GLY A 141 3.87 -3.98 -12.07
C GLY A 141 5.36 -3.90 -12.28
N GLU A 142 5.80 -2.87 -13.01
CA GLU A 142 7.21 -2.67 -13.31
C GLU A 142 7.98 -2.25 -12.05
N ASN A 143 9.04 -2.99 -11.76
CA ASN A 143 9.97 -2.73 -10.68
C ASN A 143 11.30 -2.27 -11.28
N GLN A 144 11.69 -1.05 -10.97
CA GLN A 144 12.96 -0.46 -11.36
C GLN A 144 13.43 0.55 -10.33
N PHE A 145 14.73 0.82 -10.32
CA PHE A 145 15.33 1.79 -9.41
C PHE A 145 15.83 3.00 -10.18
N ASP A 146 15.81 4.16 -9.55
CA ASP A 146 16.46 5.37 -10.07
C ASP A 146 17.94 5.46 -9.64
N GLY A 147 18.60 6.55 -10.03
CA GLY A 147 20.02 6.79 -9.70
C GLY A 147 20.30 7.00 -8.21
N ASN A 148 19.27 7.22 -7.38
CA ASN A 148 19.38 7.36 -5.93
C ASN A 148 19.13 6.04 -5.18
N GLY A 149 18.65 5.00 -5.89
CA GLY A 149 18.25 3.72 -5.33
C GLY A 149 16.78 3.69 -4.89
N ASP A 150 16.00 4.69 -5.25
CA ASP A 150 14.57 4.72 -4.98
C ASP A 150 13.81 3.91 -6.03
N MET A 151 12.82 3.14 -5.58
CA MET A 151 11.97 2.39 -6.49
C MET A 151 10.99 3.34 -7.20
N VAL A 152 11.07 3.37 -8.52
CA VAL A 152 10.17 4.17 -9.35
C VAL A 152 8.88 3.39 -9.59
N ARG A 153 7.78 3.84 -8.99
CA ARG A 153 6.45 3.27 -9.17
C ARG A 153 5.40 4.36 -9.30
N ASN A 154 4.38 4.08 -10.10
CA ASN A 154 3.19 4.93 -10.13
C ASN A 154 2.34 4.64 -8.88
N MET A 155 2.19 5.64 -8.03
CA MET A 155 1.28 5.60 -6.91
C MET A 155 -0.15 5.83 -7.41
N LEU A 156 -1.08 5.05 -6.89
CA LEU A 156 -2.50 5.14 -7.17
C LEU A 156 -3.22 5.70 -5.95
N MET A 157 -4.33 6.38 -6.18
CA MET A 157 -5.19 6.85 -5.09
C MET A 157 -6.42 5.95 -5.01
N TYR A 158 -6.79 5.62 -3.80
CA TYR A 158 -7.95 4.82 -3.48
C TYR A 158 -8.91 5.56 -2.57
N VAL A 159 -10.19 5.23 -2.66
CA VAL A 159 -11.21 5.67 -1.71
C VAL A 159 -11.99 4.45 -1.21
N VAL A 160 -12.33 4.44 0.07
CA VAL A 160 -13.25 3.45 0.61
C VAL A 160 -14.68 3.88 0.26
N LYS A 161 -15.38 3.06 -0.51
CA LYS A 161 -16.75 3.28 -0.94
C LYS A 161 -17.56 1.98 -0.79
N ASP A 162 -18.68 2.06 -0.11
CA ASP A 162 -19.55 0.90 0.19
C ASP A 162 -18.77 -0.27 0.85
N GLY A 163 -17.81 0.06 1.70
CA GLY A 163 -16.99 -0.92 2.43
C GLY A 163 -15.92 -1.62 1.60
N VAL A 164 -15.60 -1.14 0.41
CA VAL A 164 -14.51 -1.64 -0.44
C VAL A 164 -13.59 -0.51 -0.90
N ALA A 165 -12.33 -0.85 -1.15
CA ALA A 165 -11.38 0.10 -1.71
C ALA A 165 -11.50 0.12 -3.23
N VAL A 166 -11.84 1.27 -3.79
CA VAL A 166 -11.93 1.49 -5.24
C VAL A 166 -11.00 2.62 -5.66
N PHE A 167 -10.70 2.74 -6.96
CA PHE A 167 -9.90 3.86 -7.44
C PHE A 167 -10.60 5.19 -7.14
N TYR A 168 -9.82 6.15 -6.69
CA TYR A 168 -10.23 7.54 -6.55
C TYR A 168 -10.07 8.23 -7.91
N GLU A 169 -11.18 8.59 -8.53
CA GLU A 169 -11.27 9.32 -9.81
C GLU A 169 -11.26 10.83 -9.61
#